data_b51724da6e06b0e1d30b8dbafcb7d68c
#
_entry.id   b51724da6e06b0e1d30b8dbafcb7d68c
#
_cell.length_a   1.000
_cell.length_b   1.000
_cell.length_c   1.000
_cell.angle_alpha   90.00
_cell.angle_beta   90.00
_cell.angle_gamma   90.00
#
_symmetry.space_group_name_H-M   'P 1'
#
loop_
_entity.id
_entity.type
_entity.pdbx_description
1 polymer ?
#
loop_
_entity_poly.entity_id
_entity_poly.type
_entity_poly.pdbx_seq_one_letter_code
_entity_poly.pdbx_strand_id
1 'polypeptide(L)'
;DTGQRVMRKVVNISSVAGLFGNAGQANYSTAKAGITGLTMTLAKEWGRLNVNVNCVAFGLIKTRLTNSAAAGETANIEGREIKVGVNPGLMAAMEQAIPLGRGGSPEEAAGAVYLFCQPESDYISGQTLMCTGGLTGV
;
A
#
# COMPACT_ATOMS: atom_id res chain seq x y z
N ASP A 1 -27.66 -8.70 20.90
CA ASP A 1 -27.43 -7.32 20.46
C ASP A 1 -27.28 -6.43 21.70
N THR A 2 -26.07 -5.98 21.98
CA THR A 2 -25.78 -5.19 23.19
C THR A 2 -26.26 -3.74 23.08
N GLY A 3 -26.92 -3.36 21.99
CA GLY A 3 -27.31 -1.97 21.70
C GLY A 3 -26.12 -1.02 21.45
N GLN A 4 -24.90 -1.48 21.57
CA GLN A 4 -23.71 -0.70 21.27
C GLN A 4 -23.48 -0.62 19.75
N ARG A 5 -23.29 0.61 19.27
CA ARG A 5 -22.92 0.87 17.88
C ARG A 5 -21.47 0.47 17.67
N VAL A 6 -21.24 -0.66 16.99
CA VAL A 6 -19.89 -1.12 16.66
C VAL A 6 -19.53 -0.62 15.26
N MET A 7 -18.47 0.17 15.17
CA MET A 7 -17.87 0.55 13.87
C MET A 7 -16.97 -0.58 13.38
N ARG A 8 -17.24 -1.06 12.18
CA ARG A 8 -16.39 -2.03 11.49
C ARG A 8 -15.43 -1.30 10.57
N LYS A 9 -14.25 -1.85 10.40
CA LYS A 9 -13.17 -1.24 9.62
C LYS A 9 -12.79 -2.14 8.45
N VAL A 10 -12.72 -1.57 7.27
CA VAL A 10 -12.13 -2.18 6.08
C VAL A 10 -11.01 -1.29 5.61
N VAL A 11 -9.83 -1.85 5.45
CA VAL A 11 -8.65 -1.13 4.95
C VAL A 11 -8.14 -1.84 3.70
N ASN A 12 -8.34 -1.22 2.57
CA ASN A 12 -7.85 -1.70 1.29
C ASN A 12 -6.38 -1.33 1.10
N ILE A 13 -5.64 -2.14 0.36
CA ILE A 13 -4.22 -1.94 0.10
C ILE A 13 -3.99 -1.56 -1.36
N SER A 14 -3.50 -0.36 -1.56
CA SER A 14 -3.11 0.16 -2.87
C SER A 14 -1.60 0.45 -2.92
N SER A 15 -1.18 1.22 -3.90
CA SER A 15 0.20 1.62 -4.15
C SER A 15 0.23 3.03 -4.71
N VAL A 16 1.32 3.73 -4.49
CA VAL A 16 1.58 5.02 -5.16
C VAL A 16 1.58 4.89 -6.68
N ALA A 17 1.92 3.71 -7.22
CA ALA A 17 1.80 3.43 -8.65
C ALA A 17 0.35 3.53 -9.16
N GLY A 18 -0.65 3.26 -8.30
CA GLY A 18 -2.06 3.46 -8.62
C GLY A 18 -2.50 4.93 -8.55
N LEU A 19 -1.77 5.77 -7.83
CA LEU A 19 -2.10 7.20 -7.67
C LEU A 19 -1.41 8.07 -8.73
N PHE A 20 -0.15 7.75 -9.04
CA PHE A 20 0.72 8.59 -9.88
C PHE A 20 1.20 7.89 -11.16
N GLY A 21 0.90 6.61 -11.30
CA GLY A 21 1.44 5.79 -12.37
C GLY A 21 2.87 5.33 -12.08
N ASN A 22 3.31 4.32 -12.81
CA ASN A 22 4.71 3.89 -12.85
C ASN A 22 5.01 3.30 -14.23
N ALA A 23 6.02 3.82 -14.92
CA ALA A 23 6.38 3.35 -16.25
C ALA A 23 6.69 1.83 -16.23
N GLY A 24 6.13 1.10 -17.21
CA GLY A 24 6.26 -0.36 -17.31
C GLY A 24 5.28 -1.16 -16.43
N GLN A 25 4.40 -0.51 -15.68
CA GLN A 25 3.43 -1.16 -14.79
C GLN A 25 1.97 -0.80 -15.10
N ALA A 26 1.60 -0.68 -16.38
CA ALA A 26 0.25 -0.27 -16.78
C ALA A 26 -0.85 -1.14 -16.14
N ASN A 27 -0.69 -2.46 -16.16
CA ASN A 27 -1.63 -3.42 -15.56
C ASN A 27 -1.70 -3.25 -14.03
N TYR A 28 -0.55 -3.17 -13.36
CA TYR A 28 -0.46 -3.00 -11.90
C TYR A 28 -1.05 -1.65 -11.47
N SER A 29 -0.66 -0.56 -12.13
CA SER A 29 -1.16 0.79 -11.84
C SER A 29 -2.66 0.88 -12.02
N THR A 30 -3.21 0.28 -13.09
CA THR A 30 -4.66 0.23 -13.32
C THR A 30 -5.38 -0.52 -12.19
N ALA A 31 -4.89 -1.70 -11.81
CA ALA A 31 -5.49 -2.48 -10.72
C ALA A 31 -5.44 -1.71 -9.39
N LYS A 32 -4.32 -1.09 -9.08
CA LYS A 32 -4.14 -0.33 -7.82
C LYS A 32 -4.93 0.99 -7.80
N ALA A 33 -5.10 1.64 -8.95
CA ALA A 33 -5.99 2.80 -9.09
C ALA A 33 -7.46 2.43 -8.86
N GLY A 34 -7.91 1.29 -9.38
CA GLY A 34 -9.27 0.79 -9.17
C GLY A 34 -9.63 0.59 -7.70
N ILE A 35 -8.65 0.26 -6.84
CA ILE A 35 -8.85 0.10 -5.39
C ILE A 35 -9.28 1.41 -4.72
N THR A 36 -8.79 2.56 -5.17
CA THR A 36 -9.19 3.85 -4.60
C THR A 36 -10.64 4.18 -4.96
N GLY A 37 -11.05 3.91 -6.19
CA GLY A 37 -12.45 4.05 -6.62
C GLY A 37 -13.38 3.12 -5.84
N LEU A 38 -13.00 1.85 -5.67
CA LEU A 38 -13.73 0.89 -4.86
C LEU A 38 -13.87 1.37 -3.42
N THR A 39 -12.80 1.87 -2.81
CA THR A 39 -12.79 2.40 -1.44
C THR A 39 -13.81 3.52 -1.26
N MET A 40 -13.83 4.50 -2.15
CA MET A 40 -14.77 5.62 -2.11
C MET A 40 -16.21 5.18 -2.30
N THR A 41 -16.45 4.22 -3.17
CA THR A 41 -17.79 3.69 -3.44
C THR A 41 -18.32 2.93 -2.22
N LEU A 42 -17.55 1.98 -1.70
CA LEU A 42 -17.96 1.19 -0.53
C LEU A 42 -18.12 2.04 0.73
N ALA A 43 -17.32 3.08 0.90
CA ALA A 43 -17.50 4.03 2.01
C ALA A 43 -18.89 4.68 1.98
N LYS A 44 -19.39 5.03 0.80
CA LYS A 44 -20.74 5.62 0.62
C LYS A 44 -21.83 4.58 0.82
N GLU A 45 -21.66 3.39 0.26
CA GLU A 45 -22.68 2.33 0.34
C GLU A 45 -22.83 1.76 1.75
N TRP A 46 -21.69 1.56 2.46
CA TRP A 46 -21.66 0.84 3.72
C TRP A 46 -21.66 1.74 4.97
N GLY A 47 -21.55 3.05 4.79
CA GLY A 47 -21.61 4.01 5.90
C GLY A 47 -22.87 3.82 6.76
N ARG A 48 -24.05 3.60 6.15
CA ARG A 48 -25.30 3.31 6.86
C ARG A 48 -25.28 2.02 7.67
N LEU A 49 -24.31 1.12 7.40
CA LEU A 49 -24.10 -0.14 8.12
C LEU A 49 -23.05 0.00 9.23
N ASN A 50 -22.60 1.21 9.54
CA ASN A 50 -21.48 1.50 10.46
C ASN A 50 -20.18 0.80 10.01
N VAL A 51 -19.86 0.87 8.73
CA VAL A 51 -18.61 0.36 8.18
C VAL A 51 -17.81 1.53 7.61
N ASN A 52 -16.61 1.75 8.14
CA ASN A 52 -15.61 2.62 7.50
C ASN A 52 -14.85 1.82 6.45
N VAL A 53 -14.61 2.42 5.30
CA VAL A 53 -13.80 1.84 4.24
C VAL A 53 -12.73 2.85 3.85
N ASN A 54 -11.48 2.54 4.13
CA ASN A 54 -10.33 3.39 3.80
C ASN A 54 -9.28 2.59 3.01
N CYS A 55 -8.27 3.27 2.54
CA CYS A 55 -7.19 2.69 1.75
C CYS A 55 -5.84 3.18 2.27
N VAL A 56 -4.82 2.31 2.22
CA VAL A 56 -3.43 2.71 2.39
C VAL A 56 -2.69 2.45 1.08
N ALA A 57 -2.08 3.49 0.52
CA ALA A 57 -1.24 3.39 -0.68
C ALA A 57 0.23 3.39 -0.25
N PHE A 58 0.89 2.25 -0.46
CA PHE A 58 2.29 2.09 -0.10
C PHE A 58 3.23 2.64 -1.19
N GLY A 59 4.29 3.29 -0.74
CA GLY A 59 5.49 3.54 -1.53
C GLY A 59 6.47 2.36 -1.47
N LEU A 60 7.76 2.66 -1.32
CA LEU A 60 8.78 1.64 -1.18
C LEU A 60 8.76 1.05 0.23
N ILE A 61 8.36 -0.23 0.34
CA ILE A 61 8.44 -1.02 1.58
C ILE A 61 9.50 -2.11 1.39
N LYS A 62 10.45 -2.18 2.32
CA LYS A 62 11.51 -3.20 2.32
C LYS A 62 10.93 -4.54 2.72
N THR A 63 10.87 -5.46 1.78
CA THR A 63 10.40 -6.84 1.99
C THR A 63 11.47 -7.80 1.53
N ARG A 64 11.30 -9.09 1.77
CA ARG A 64 12.20 -10.13 1.23
C ARG A 64 12.35 -10.02 -0.29
N LEU A 65 11.28 -9.65 -1.00
CA LEU A 65 11.30 -9.48 -2.47
C LEU A 65 12.18 -8.31 -2.92
N THR A 66 12.35 -7.29 -2.07
CA THR A 66 13.21 -6.13 -2.38
C THR A 66 14.66 -6.36 -1.94
N ASN A 67 14.91 -7.25 -0.97
CA ASN A 67 16.25 -7.53 -0.42
C ASN A 67 17.04 -8.62 -1.18
N SER A 68 16.36 -9.48 -1.92
CA SER A 68 16.94 -10.70 -2.48
C SER A 68 17.85 -10.50 -3.70
N ALA A 69 17.81 -9.34 -4.36
CA ALA A 69 18.66 -9.08 -5.54
C ALA A 69 20.16 -9.05 -5.24
N ALA A 70 20.57 -8.74 -3.99
CA ALA A 70 21.97 -8.75 -3.58
C ALA A 70 22.56 -10.17 -3.46
N ALA A 71 21.72 -11.18 -3.32
CA ALA A 71 22.13 -12.57 -3.09
C ALA A 71 22.07 -13.45 -4.36
N GLY A 72 21.62 -12.91 -5.50
CA GLY A 72 21.47 -13.71 -6.73
C GLY A 72 20.40 -14.80 -6.64
N GLU A 73 19.44 -14.64 -5.75
CA GLU A 73 18.35 -15.62 -5.58
C GLU A 73 17.47 -15.67 -6.83
N THR A 74 17.25 -16.88 -7.32
CA THR A 74 16.32 -17.17 -8.40
C THR A 74 15.07 -17.83 -7.82
N ALA A 75 13.89 -17.43 -8.28
CA ALA A 75 12.65 -18.14 -8.01
C ALA A 75 12.27 -18.97 -9.22
N ASN A 76 11.93 -20.23 -9.00
CA ASN A 76 11.39 -21.07 -10.06
C ASN A 76 9.88 -20.83 -10.14
N ILE A 77 9.45 -20.19 -11.21
CA ILE A 77 8.04 -19.94 -11.52
C ILE A 77 7.70 -20.71 -12.80
N GLU A 78 6.85 -21.70 -12.68
CA GLU A 78 6.41 -22.56 -13.79
C GLU A 78 7.57 -23.18 -14.60
N GLY A 79 8.62 -23.65 -13.90
CA GLY A 79 9.77 -24.29 -14.53
C GLY A 79 10.79 -23.31 -15.14
N ARG A 80 10.63 -22.02 -14.96
CA ARG A 80 11.59 -21.00 -15.37
C ARG A 80 12.29 -20.37 -14.17
N GLU A 81 13.62 -20.35 -14.20
CA GLU A 81 14.40 -19.58 -13.23
C GLU A 81 14.32 -18.09 -13.57
N ILE A 82 13.66 -17.33 -12.69
CA ILE A 82 13.56 -15.86 -12.81
C ILE A 82 14.37 -15.24 -11.68
N LYS A 83 15.28 -14.33 -12.03
CA LYS A 83 16.00 -13.53 -11.02
C LYS A 83 14.99 -12.68 -10.26
N VAL A 84 14.93 -12.86 -8.95
CA VAL A 84 14.00 -12.15 -8.06
C VAL A 84 14.80 -11.07 -7.33
N GLY A 85 14.21 -9.88 -7.25
CA GLY A 85 14.79 -8.79 -6.48
C GLY A 85 15.06 -7.55 -7.32
N VAL A 86 15.40 -6.47 -6.66
CA VAL A 86 15.72 -5.17 -7.29
C VAL A 86 17.24 -4.98 -7.30
N ASN A 87 17.77 -4.44 -8.39
CA ASN A 87 19.19 -4.09 -8.49
C ASN A 87 19.57 -3.14 -7.32
N PRO A 88 20.67 -3.40 -6.58
CA PRO A 88 21.09 -2.56 -5.45
C PRO A 88 21.27 -1.08 -5.79
N GLY A 89 21.76 -0.77 -6.99
CA GLY A 89 21.91 0.60 -7.45
C GLY A 89 20.57 1.30 -7.69
N LEU A 90 19.60 0.57 -8.24
CA LEU A 90 18.25 1.08 -8.43
C LEU A 90 17.55 1.27 -7.06
N MET A 91 17.74 0.35 -6.13
CA MET A 91 17.20 0.47 -4.77
C MET A 91 17.74 1.73 -4.07
N ALA A 92 19.05 1.96 -4.14
CA ALA A 92 19.67 3.15 -3.56
C ALA A 92 19.15 4.44 -4.19
N ALA A 93 18.96 4.47 -5.51
CA ALA A 93 18.37 5.61 -6.20
C ALA A 93 16.91 5.86 -5.78
N MET A 94 16.12 4.81 -5.61
CA MET A 94 14.74 4.92 -5.12
C MET A 94 14.69 5.46 -3.68
N GLU A 95 15.60 5.01 -2.81
CA GLU A 95 15.69 5.49 -1.43
C GLU A 95 16.10 6.96 -1.36
N GLN A 96 17.02 7.40 -2.23
CA GLN A 96 17.43 8.82 -2.31
C GLN A 96 16.29 9.74 -2.75
N ALA A 97 15.33 9.24 -3.52
CA ALA A 97 14.16 10.02 -3.94
C ALA A 97 13.11 10.19 -2.81
N ILE A 98 13.21 9.38 -1.74
CA ILE A 98 12.31 9.45 -0.60
C ILE A 98 12.81 10.51 0.38
N PRO A 99 11.98 11.52 0.77
CA PRO A 99 12.41 12.56 1.72
C PRO A 99 12.96 12.04 3.04
N LEU A 100 12.42 10.92 3.58
CA LEU A 100 12.97 10.27 4.77
C LEU A 100 14.26 9.48 4.50
N GLY A 101 14.74 9.42 3.25
CA GLY A 101 16.02 8.81 2.87
C GLY A 101 16.08 7.29 2.92
N ARG A 102 14.94 6.62 3.10
CA ARG A 102 14.87 5.16 3.20
C ARG A 102 13.51 4.60 2.81
N GLY A 103 13.46 3.34 2.46
CA GLY A 103 12.21 2.59 2.39
C GLY A 103 11.61 2.35 3.79
N GLY A 104 10.30 2.17 3.85
CA GLY A 104 9.58 1.78 5.07
C GLY A 104 9.79 0.30 5.41
N SER A 105 9.66 -0.06 6.68
CA SER A 105 9.65 -1.45 7.11
C SER A 105 8.24 -2.07 6.98
N PRO A 106 8.12 -3.41 6.98
CA PRO A 106 6.82 -4.08 7.03
C PRO A 106 6.00 -3.69 8.26
N GLU A 107 6.64 -3.46 9.40
CA GLU A 107 6.01 -3.04 10.65
C GLU A 107 5.46 -1.62 10.53
N GLU A 108 6.18 -0.70 9.89
CA GLU A 108 5.70 0.66 9.61
C GLU A 108 4.51 0.63 8.63
N ALA A 109 4.54 -0.24 7.63
CA ALA A 109 3.42 -0.46 6.73
C ALA A 109 2.18 -0.99 7.46
N ALA A 110 2.37 -1.99 8.34
CA ALA A 110 1.30 -2.51 9.20
C ALA A 110 0.76 -1.44 10.15
N GLY A 111 1.63 -0.59 10.69
CA GLY A 111 1.25 0.56 11.52
C GLY A 111 0.32 1.53 10.79
N ALA A 112 0.60 1.83 9.52
CA ALA A 112 -0.27 2.70 8.71
C ALA A 112 -1.68 2.11 8.51
N VAL A 113 -1.78 0.79 8.35
CA VAL A 113 -3.09 0.09 8.29
C VAL A 113 -3.78 0.15 9.64
N TYR A 114 -3.02 -0.08 10.73
CA TYR A 114 -3.55 -0.09 12.09
C TYR A 114 -4.17 1.25 12.51
N LEU A 115 -3.67 2.39 12.02
CA LEU A 115 -4.27 3.71 12.27
C LEU A 115 -5.75 3.75 11.89
N PHE A 116 -6.14 3.11 10.79
CA PHE A 116 -7.54 3.04 10.38
C PHE A 116 -8.38 2.00 11.15
N CYS A 117 -7.75 1.15 11.94
CA CYS A 117 -8.43 0.16 12.76
C CYS A 117 -8.82 0.70 14.16
N GLN A 118 -8.33 1.88 14.53
CA GLN A 118 -8.55 2.48 15.85
C GLN A 118 -9.88 3.21 15.94
N PRO A 119 -10.49 3.31 17.13
CA PRO A 119 -11.70 4.10 17.37
C PRO A 119 -11.54 5.58 16.96
N GLU A 120 -10.35 6.14 17.11
CA GLU A 120 -10.02 7.52 16.74
C GLU A 120 -10.25 7.80 15.24
N SER A 121 -10.31 6.75 14.42
CA SER A 121 -10.63 6.84 12.99
C SER A 121 -12.11 6.63 12.67
N ASP A 122 -13.02 6.59 13.64
CA ASP A 122 -14.44 6.27 13.42
C ASP A 122 -15.15 7.25 12.47
N TYR A 123 -14.70 8.48 12.39
CA TYR A 123 -15.25 9.48 11.46
C TYR A 123 -14.46 9.62 10.17
N ILE A 124 -13.52 8.70 9.89
CA ILE A 124 -12.71 8.69 8.67
C ILE A 124 -13.19 7.54 7.78
N SER A 125 -13.71 7.86 6.60
CA SER A 125 -14.14 6.86 5.61
C SER A 125 -13.97 7.41 4.19
N GLY A 126 -13.65 6.54 3.25
CA GLY A 126 -13.43 6.90 1.85
C GLY A 126 -12.06 7.54 1.56
N GLN A 127 -11.14 7.50 2.50
CA GLN A 127 -9.84 8.16 2.39
C GLN A 127 -8.75 7.20 1.93
N THR A 128 -7.74 7.77 1.27
CA THR A 128 -6.50 7.07 0.91
C THR A 128 -5.32 7.74 1.62
N LEU A 129 -4.67 7.01 2.51
CA LEU A 129 -3.45 7.43 3.20
C LEU A 129 -2.23 6.95 2.41
N MET A 130 -1.34 7.84 2.08
CA MET A 130 -0.04 7.48 1.51
C MET A 130 0.96 7.16 2.63
N CYS A 131 1.52 5.95 2.59
CA CYS A 131 2.60 5.50 3.47
C CYS A 131 3.90 5.42 2.64
N THR A 132 4.60 6.55 2.51
CA THR A 132 5.60 6.77 1.45
C THR A 132 6.90 7.41 1.91
N GLY A 133 7.02 7.76 3.19
CA GLY A 133 8.19 8.50 3.68
C GLY A 133 8.30 9.94 3.11
N GLY A 134 7.18 10.52 2.69
CA GLY A 134 7.14 11.86 2.11
C GLY A 134 7.21 11.89 0.58
N LEU A 135 7.36 10.73 -0.09
CA LEU A 135 7.28 10.67 -1.54
C LEU A 135 5.85 10.99 -1.98
N THR A 136 5.65 12.17 -2.50
CA THR A 136 4.42 12.60 -3.16
C THR A 136 4.68 12.60 -4.66
N GLY A 137 3.66 12.31 -5.47
CA GLY A 137 3.82 12.27 -6.91
C GLY A 137 4.35 13.59 -7.48
N VAL A 138 5.38 13.51 -8.26
CA VAL A 138 5.91 14.56 -9.13
C VAL A 138 5.71 14.10 -10.55
#